data_8d5d11b482bdc02896d4a7120d569e25
#
_entry.id   8d5d11b482bdc02896d4a7120d569e25
#
_cell.length_a   1.000
_cell.length_b   1.000
_cell.length_c   1.000
_cell.angle_alpha   90.00
_cell.angle_beta   90.00
_cell.angle_gamma   90.00
#
_symmetry.space_group_name_H-M   'P 1'
#
loop_
_entity.id
_entity.type
_entity.pdbx_description
1 polymer ?
#
loop_
_entity_poly.entity_id
_entity_poly.type
_entity_poly.pdbx_seq_one_letter_code
_entity_poly.pdbx_strand_id
1 'polypeptide(L)'
;NCIPGTYQSEEQQSDCIACKRNMYTKTTEQVTCKHCATGKYTEGTGYTLCESCGAGKFGVPGGEVRCESCPTGWFRNPSEEILTRCKMCDLGENTEDKTGSAACSSCELGRYGSEPGICTNCPKGFYQDPIGYFQDERRKTSCKLCKDQYNGETKIPNKKLTACEKPPWPTTEDCTPLFEYLNDTDTDKSKWTCLVCNRGADCRSGAAELSTLKS
;
A
#
# COMPACT_ATOMS: atom_id res chain seq x y z
N ASN A 1 -30.05 -16.73 -45.38
CA ASN A 1 -30.08 -15.64 -44.37
C ASN A 1 -29.15 -16.02 -43.23
N CYS A 2 -28.09 -15.22 -42.95
CA CYS A 2 -27.18 -15.47 -41.84
C CYS A 2 -27.83 -15.11 -40.53
N ILE A 3 -27.61 -15.99 -39.52
CA ILE A 3 -28.09 -15.78 -38.15
C ILE A 3 -27.18 -14.80 -37.37
N PRO A 4 -27.63 -14.21 -36.27
CA PRO A 4 -26.77 -13.37 -35.43
C PRO A 4 -25.46 -14.08 -35.06
N GLY A 5 -24.37 -13.34 -35.02
CA GLY A 5 -23.02 -13.87 -34.82
C GLY A 5 -22.31 -14.30 -36.11
N THR A 6 -23.01 -14.27 -37.25
CA THR A 6 -22.46 -14.65 -38.55
C THR A 6 -22.74 -13.57 -39.61
N TYR A 7 -21.97 -13.57 -40.70
CA TYR A 7 -22.14 -12.64 -41.82
C TYR A 7 -21.82 -13.33 -43.14
N GLN A 8 -22.27 -12.69 -44.25
CA GLN A 8 -21.89 -13.08 -45.62
C GLN A 8 -21.76 -11.81 -46.46
N SER A 9 -20.59 -11.56 -47.00
CA SER A 9 -20.27 -10.36 -47.79
C SER A 9 -20.56 -10.50 -49.30
N GLU A 10 -20.71 -11.75 -49.79
CA GLU A 10 -20.93 -12.03 -51.22
C GLU A 10 -22.39 -12.38 -51.47
N GLU A 11 -22.95 -11.82 -52.55
CA GLU A 11 -24.29 -12.16 -52.95
C GLU A 11 -24.38 -13.60 -53.49
N GLN A 12 -25.51 -14.25 -53.29
CA GLN A 12 -25.83 -15.61 -53.74
C GLN A 12 -25.02 -16.74 -53.07
N GLN A 13 -24.24 -16.45 -52.04
CA GLN A 13 -23.61 -17.46 -51.20
C GLN A 13 -24.56 -17.91 -50.07
N SER A 14 -24.63 -19.23 -49.88
CA SER A 14 -25.46 -19.82 -48.81
C SER A 14 -24.73 -19.94 -47.48
N ASP A 15 -23.40 -19.97 -47.49
CA ASP A 15 -22.56 -20.24 -46.32
C ASP A 15 -22.28 -18.95 -45.55
N CYS A 16 -22.68 -18.94 -44.30
CA CYS A 16 -22.42 -17.83 -43.38
C CYS A 16 -21.10 -18.01 -42.65
N ILE A 17 -20.34 -16.93 -42.51
CA ILE A 17 -19.03 -16.91 -41.83
C ILE A 17 -19.23 -16.38 -40.43
N ALA A 18 -18.74 -17.11 -39.44
CA ALA A 18 -18.76 -16.67 -38.02
C ALA A 18 -17.90 -15.41 -37.82
N CYS A 19 -18.42 -14.44 -37.06
CA CYS A 19 -17.66 -13.26 -36.66
C CYS A 19 -16.38 -13.71 -35.95
N LYS A 20 -15.24 -13.10 -36.29
CA LYS A 20 -13.96 -13.37 -35.67
C LYS A 20 -13.95 -12.86 -34.23
N ARG A 21 -12.98 -13.32 -33.42
CA ARG A 21 -12.71 -12.80 -32.10
C ARG A 21 -12.70 -11.26 -32.10
N ASN A 22 -13.28 -10.67 -31.07
CA ASN A 22 -13.46 -9.21 -30.90
C ASN A 22 -14.37 -8.55 -31.92
N MET A 23 -15.22 -9.34 -32.61
CA MET A 23 -16.25 -8.89 -33.51
C MET A 23 -17.59 -9.56 -33.22
N TYR A 24 -18.69 -8.91 -33.57
CA TYR A 24 -20.05 -9.41 -33.34
C TYR A 24 -21.05 -8.93 -34.34
N THR A 25 -22.20 -9.59 -34.44
CA THR A 25 -23.42 -9.10 -35.10
C THR A 25 -24.64 -9.43 -34.24
N LYS A 26 -25.53 -8.44 -34.06
CA LYS A 26 -26.76 -8.62 -33.24
C LYS A 26 -27.95 -9.14 -34.04
N THR A 27 -27.98 -8.85 -35.33
CA THR A 27 -29.13 -9.08 -36.22
C THR A 27 -28.75 -10.06 -37.30
N THR A 28 -29.76 -10.62 -37.94
CA THR A 28 -29.64 -11.45 -39.16
C THR A 28 -29.19 -10.64 -40.37
N GLU A 29 -28.78 -11.33 -41.45
CA GLU A 29 -28.51 -10.74 -42.79
C GLU A 29 -27.41 -9.68 -42.79
N GLN A 30 -26.43 -9.81 -41.92
CA GLN A 30 -25.32 -8.87 -41.92
C GLN A 30 -24.28 -9.23 -42.99
N VAL A 31 -23.76 -8.22 -43.64
CA VAL A 31 -22.69 -8.35 -44.66
C VAL A 31 -21.31 -8.25 -44.06
N THR A 32 -21.19 -7.80 -42.78
CA THR A 32 -19.93 -7.69 -42.05
C THR A 32 -20.18 -7.72 -40.56
N CYS A 33 -19.16 -8.11 -39.79
CA CYS A 33 -19.18 -8.03 -38.34
C CYS A 33 -18.69 -6.65 -37.86
N LYS A 34 -19.25 -6.20 -36.72
CA LYS A 34 -18.83 -4.97 -36.03
C LYS A 34 -17.75 -5.29 -35.01
N HIS A 35 -16.76 -4.43 -34.90
CA HIS A 35 -15.75 -4.54 -33.83
C HIS A 35 -16.35 -4.22 -32.48
N CYS A 36 -15.87 -4.90 -31.44
CA CYS A 36 -16.16 -4.52 -30.07
C CYS A 36 -15.60 -3.12 -29.79
N ALA A 37 -16.35 -2.33 -29.03
CA ALA A 37 -15.88 -1.04 -28.56
C ALA A 37 -14.73 -1.23 -27.52
N THR A 38 -13.88 -0.23 -27.37
CA THR A 38 -12.81 -0.24 -26.35
C THR A 38 -13.39 -0.55 -24.97
N GLY A 39 -12.74 -1.44 -24.22
CA GLY A 39 -13.24 -1.95 -22.95
C GLY A 39 -14.25 -3.08 -23.03
N LYS A 40 -14.55 -3.54 -24.25
CA LYS A 40 -15.39 -4.73 -24.50
C LYS A 40 -14.64 -5.72 -25.39
N TYR A 41 -14.95 -7.01 -25.27
CA TYR A 41 -14.26 -8.08 -26.01
C TYR A 41 -15.17 -9.28 -26.25
N THR A 42 -14.71 -10.20 -27.08
CA THR A 42 -15.25 -11.57 -27.18
C THR A 42 -14.10 -12.58 -27.15
N GLU A 43 -14.27 -13.69 -26.44
CA GLU A 43 -13.23 -14.72 -26.30
C GLU A 43 -13.05 -15.59 -27.54
N GLY A 44 -14.10 -15.74 -28.34
CA GLY A 44 -14.15 -16.63 -29.49
C GLY A 44 -14.77 -16.01 -30.72
N THR A 45 -15.31 -16.87 -31.58
CA THR A 45 -15.99 -16.52 -32.83
C THR A 45 -17.51 -16.67 -32.72
N GLY A 46 -18.27 -16.02 -33.57
CA GLY A 46 -19.74 -16.18 -33.66
C GLY A 46 -20.54 -15.49 -32.54
N TYR A 47 -19.96 -14.50 -31.90
CA TYR A 47 -20.63 -13.77 -30.82
C TYR A 47 -21.64 -12.76 -31.32
N THR A 48 -22.73 -12.63 -30.58
CA THR A 48 -23.81 -11.68 -30.89
C THR A 48 -23.67 -10.36 -30.12
N LEU A 49 -22.88 -10.35 -29.07
CA LEU A 49 -22.58 -9.20 -28.18
C LEU A 49 -21.15 -9.25 -27.71
N CYS A 50 -20.57 -8.09 -27.41
CA CYS A 50 -19.30 -8.00 -26.73
C CYS A 50 -19.52 -7.86 -25.21
N GLU A 51 -18.72 -8.57 -24.44
CA GLU A 51 -18.68 -8.51 -22.97
C GLU A 51 -17.79 -7.34 -22.52
N SER A 52 -18.13 -6.69 -21.41
CA SER A 52 -17.28 -5.66 -20.82
C SER A 52 -16.10 -6.28 -20.08
N CYS A 53 -14.94 -5.62 -20.09
CA CYS A 53 -13.82 -6.00 -19.24
C CYS A 53 -14.29 -6.12 -17.79
N GLY A 54 -13.94 -7.21 -17.14
CA GLY A 54 -14.32 -7.50 -15.76
C GLY A 54 -13.73 -6.52 -14.75
N ALA A 55 -14.10 -6.69 -13.49
CA ALA A 55 -13.55 -5.94 -12.37
C ALA A 55 -12.00 -5.99 -12.38
N GLY A 56 -11.34 -4.91 -12.03
CA GLY A 56 -9.89 -4.82 -12.00
C GLY A 56 -9.21 -4.84 -13.37
N LYS A 57 -9.97 -4.83 -14.47
CA LYS A 57 -9.43 -4.86 -15.84
C LYS A 57 -9.97 -3.70 -16.67
N PHE A 58 -9.18 -3.20 -17.62
CA PHE A 58 -9.54 -2.11 -18.51
C PHE A 58 -9.19 -2.46 -19.97
N GLY A 59 -9.88 -1.84 -20.90
CA GLY A 59 -9.61 -1.97 -22.34
C GLY A 59 -8.57 -0.96 -22.79
N VAL A 60 -7.55 -1.43 -23.52
CA VAL A 60 -6.47 -0.57 -24.03
C VAL A 60 -6.97 0.15 -25.30
N PRO A 61 -6.92 1.50 -25.35
CA PRO A 61 -7.24 2.25 -26.55
C PRO A 61 -6.20 2.06 -27.66
N GLY A 62 -6.65 1.99 -28.93
CA GLY A 62 -5.75 2.07 -30.09
C GLY A 62 -4.98 0.80 -30.45
N GLY A 63 -5.23 -0.33 -29.81
CA GLY A 63 -4.58 -1.61 -30.07
C GLY A 63 -5.55 -2.75 -30.31
N GLU A 64 -5.05 -3.98 -30.19
CA GLU A 64 -5.92 -5.16 -30.14
C GLU A 64 -6.97 -5.00 -29.02
N VAL A 65 -8.20 -5.39 -29.33
CA VAL A 65 -9.30 -5.37 -28.35
C VAL A 65 -9.02 -6.43 -27.30
N ARG A 66 -8.46 -6.00 -26.18
CA ARG A 66 -8.12 -6.85 -25.03
C ARG A 66 -8.34 -6.11 -23.72
N CYS A 67 -8.55 -6.89 -22.67
CA CYS A 67 -8.62 -6.38 -21.31
C CYS A 67 -7.29 -6.61 -20.61
N GLU A 68 -6.70 -5.56 -20.06
CA GLU A 68 -5.50 -5.61 -19.24
C GLU A 68 -5.86 -5.44 -17.77
N SER A 69 -5.08 -6.04 -16.87
CA SER A 69 -5.24 -5.87 -15.44
C SER A 69 -4.76 -4.49 -15.00
N CYS A 70 -5.50 -3.85 -14.10
CA CYS A 70 -5.04 -2.63 -13.47
C CYS A 70 -3.69 -2.85 -12.78
N PRO A 71 -2.74 -1.92 -12.91
CA PRO A 71 -1.47 -2.02 -12.21
C PRO A 71 -1.65 -1.90 -10.69
N THR A 72 -0.62 -2.25 -9.94
CA THR A 72 -0.57 -2.08 -8.48
C THR A 72 -0.87 -0.63 -8.09
N GLY A 73 -1.65 -0.42 -7.04
CA GLY A 73 -2.09 0.90 -6.60
C GLY A 73 -3.26 1.49 -7.42
N TRP A 74 -3.75 0.74 -8.43
CA TRP A 74 -4.87 1.14 -9.27
C TRP A 74 -5.97 0.07 -9.24
N PHE A 75 -7.22 0.51 -9.35
CA PHE A 75 -8.39 -0.37 -9.33
C PHE A 75 -9.41 0.02 -10.39
N ARG A 76 -10.32 -0.88 -10.68
CA ARG A 76 -11.53 -0.60 -11.46
C ARG A 76 -12.72 -1.39 -10.92
N ASN A 77 -13.70 -0.66 -10.41
CA ASN A 77 -14.96 -1.24 -9.96
C ASN A 77 -15.79 -1.64 -11.18
N PRO A 78 -16.45 -2.82 -11.17
CA PRO A 78 -17.30 -3.27 -12.30
C PRO A 78 -18.50 -2.36 -12.57
N SER A 79 -18.98 -1.60 -11.60
CA SER A 79 -20.10 -0.65 -11.75
C SER A 79 -19.69 0.67 -12.42
N GLU A 80 -18.41 0.93 -12.63
CA GLU A 80 -17.96 2.16 -13.30
C GLU A 80 -18.20 2.07 -14.81
N GLU A 81 -18.78 3.13 -15.41
CA GLU A 81 -19.05 3.22 -16.84
C GLU A 81 -17.76 3.33 -17.67
N ILE A 82 -16.68 3.83 -17.10
CA ILE A 82 -15.40 4.01 -17.79
C ILE A 82 -14.65 2.68 -17.86
N LEU A 83 -14.68 2.07 -19.05
CA LEU A 83 -14.06 0.76 -19.29
C LEU A 83 -12.62 0.84 -19.82
N THR A 84 -12.07 2.03 -20.02
CA THR A 84 -10.81 2.26 -20.75
C THR A 84 -9.63 2.65 -19.88
N ARG A 85 -9.82 2.77 -18.57
CA ARG A 85 -8.77 3.11 -17.61
C ARG A 85 -9.08 2.60 -16.21
N CYS A 86 -8.06 2.46 -15.40
CA CYS A 86 -8.16 2.25 -13.97
C CYS A 86 -8.12 3.58 -13.23
N LYS A 87 -8.62 3.60 -12.00
CA LYS A 87 -8.55 4.71 -11.07
C LYS A 87 -7.46 4.42 -10.04
N MET A 88 -6.69 5.42 -9.68
CA MET A 88 -5.68 5.32 -8.62
C MET A 88 -6.36 5.29 -7.26
N CYS A 89 -5.83 4.51 -6.31
CA CYS A 89 -6.25 4.53 -4.92
C CYS A 89 -5.97 5.88 -4.28
N ASP A 90 -6.77 6.29 -3.32
CA ASP A 90 -6.57 7.51 -2.56
C ASP A 90 -5.36 7.41 -1.60
N LEU A 91 -4.99 8.54 -0.99
CA LEU A 91 -3.99 8.55 0.09
C LEU A 91 -4.42 7.64 1.24
N GLY A 92 -3.48 6.89 1.80
CA GLY A 92 -3.75 5.93 2.86
C GLY A 92 -4.44 4.64 2.38
N GLU A 93 -4.52 4.42 1.06
CA GLU A 93 -5.07 3.22 0.45
C GLU A 93 -4.11 2.60 -0.58
N ASN A 94 -4.22 1.29 -0.80
CA ASN A 94 -3.46 0.55 -1.81
C ASN A 94 -4.26 -0.67 -2.32
N THR A 95 -3.65 -1.45 -3.19
CA THR A 95 -4.20 -2.73 -3.69
C THR A 95 -3.48 -3.95 -3.11
N GLU A 96 -2.85 -3.85 -1.94
CA GLU A 96 -2.07 -4.93 -1.30
C GLU A 96 -1.00 -5.53 -2.23
N ASP A 97 -0.35 -4.67 -3.01
CA ASP A 97 0.65 -5.03 -4.04
C ASP A 97 0.12 -5.98 -5.14
N LYS A 98 -1.20 -6.07 -5.30
CA LYS A 98 -1.87 -6.88 -6.32
C LYS A 98 -2.21 -6.06 -7.57
N THR A 99 -2.08 -6.69 -8.73
CA THR A 99 -2.64 -6.19 -10.00
C THR A 99 -4.07 -6.69 -10.19
N GLY A 100 -4.84 -6.00 -11.02
CA GLY A 100 -6.21 -6.42 -11.33
C GLY A 100 -7.20 -6.28 -10.17
N SER A 101 -6.98 -5.33 -9.27
CA SER A 101 -7.85 -5.09 -8.13
C SER A 101 -9.14 -4.38 -8.51
N ALA A 102 -10.25 -4.81 -7.93
CA ALA A 102 -11.58 -4.20 -8.12
C ALA A 102 -11.83 -3.01 -7.20
N ALA A 103 -11.08 -2.89 -6.12
CA ALA A 103 -11.19 -1.85 -5.10
C ALA A 103 -9.85 -1.65 -4.41
N CYS A 104 -9.72 -0.56 -3.66
CA CYS A 104 -8.58 -0.29 -2.78
C CYS A 104 -8.91 -0.72 -1.35
N SER A 105 -7.86 -1.10 -0.62
CA SER A 105 -7.89 -1.40 0.81
C SER A 105 -7.13 -0.31 1.57
N SER A 106 -7.58 0.04 2.78
CA SER A 106 -6.87 0.97 3.64
C SER A 106 -5.51 0.41 4.07
N CYS A 107 -4.49 1.27 4.16
CA CYS A 107 -3.22 0.90 4.77
C CYS A 107 -3.44 0.30 6.15
N GLU A 108 -2.80 -0.83 6.40
CA GLU A 108 -2.89 -1.53 7.68
C GLU A 108 -2.15 -0.79 8.81
N LEU A 109 -2.36 -1.25 10.03
CA LEU A 109 -1.65 -0.75 11.21
C LEU A 109 -0.13 -0.92 11.04
N GLY A 110 0.63 0.06 11.50
CA GLY A 110 2.08 0.10 11.30
C GLY A 110 2.53 0.59 9.93
N ARG A 111 1.58 0.92 9.05
CA ARG A 111 1.84 1.47 7.71
C ARG A 111 1.08 2.78 7.48
N TYR A 112 1.58 3.61 6.59
CA TYR A 112 0.95 4.85 6.17
C TYR A 112 1.04 5.01 4.65
N GLY A 113 0.18 5.85 4.08
CA GLY A 113 0.14 6.12 2.64
C GLY A 113 0.23 7.61 2.34
N SER A 114 1.44 8.15 2.27
CA SER A 114 1.71 9.54 1.87
C SER A 114 1.56 9.79 0.38
N GLU A 115 1.58 8.71 -0.41
CA GLU A 115 1.38 8.72 -1.84
C GLU A 115 0.16 7.86 -2.22
N PRO A 116 -0.63 8.26 -3.22
CA PRO A 116 -1.78 7.50 -3.68
C PRO A 116 -1.40 6.09 -4.12
N GLY A 117 -2.14 5.10 -3.66
CA GLY A 117 -1.96 3.71 -4.05
C GLY A 117 -0.78 2.98 -3.40
N ILE A 118 -0.02 3.63 -2.50
CA ILE A 118 1.16 3.07 -1.86
C ILE A 118 1.03 3.12 -0.34
N CYS A 119 1.27 1.98 0.33
CA CYS A 119 1.39 1.91 1.78
C CYS A 119 2.83 1.56 2.18
N THR A 120 3.46 2.44 2.94
CA THR A 120 4.83 2.30 3.41
C THR A 120 4.85 1.97 4.90
N ASN A 121 5.77 1.12 5.35
CA ASN A 121 5.95 0.85 6.78
C ASN A 121 6.43 2.11 7.50
N CYS A 122 5.95 2.31 8.73
CA CYS A 122 6.46 3.37 9.57
C CYS A 122 7.98 3.21 9.78
N PRO A 123 8.74 4.32 9.74
CA PRO A 123 10.17 4.26 10.00
C PRO A 123 10.47 3.71 11.38
N LYS A 124 11.42 2.78 11.45
CA LYS A 124 12.00 2.34 12.73
C LYS A 124 13.00 3.38 13.20
N GLY A 125 13.13 3.56 14.51
CA GLY A 125 14.21 4.35 15.08
C GLY A 125 15.59 3.77 14.71
N PHE A 126 16.56 4.65 14.46
CA PHE A 126 17.95 4.29 14.19
C PHE A 126 18.80 4.40 15.47
N TYR A 127 20.02 3.89 15.42
CA TYR A 127 20.95 3.86 16.57
C TYR A 127 21.20 5.25 17.20
N GLN A 128 21.22 6.31 16.41
CA GLN A 128 21.41 7.68 16.89
C GLN A 128 20.10 8.42 17.26
N ASP A 129 18.96 7.89 16.80
CA ASP A 129 17.62 8.36 17.16
C ASP A 129 16.74 7.11 17.37
N PRO A 130 16.74 6.55 18.60
CA PRO A 130 15.99 5.34 18.92
C PRO A 130 14.47 5.55 18.91
N ILE A 131 14.04 6.82 18.84
CA ILE A 131 12.64 7.20 18.81
C ILE A 131 12.09 6.89 17.43
N GLY A 132 11.40 5.80 17.27
CA GLY A 132 10.78 5.40 16.04
C GLY A 132 9.32 5.84 15.93
N TYR A 133 8.70 5.48 14.83
CA TYR A 133 7.34 5.83 14.49
C TYR A 133 6.43 4.61 14.53
N PHE A 134 5.16 4.83 14.82
CA PHE A 134 4.12 3.80 14.80
C PHE A 134 2.84 4.33 14.16
N GLN A 135 1.93 3.43 13.81
CA GLN A 135 0.59 3.78 13.36
C GLN A 135 -0.42 2.76 13.89
N ASP A 136 -1.30 3.22 14.74
CA ASP A 136 -2.35 2.46 15.40
C ASP A 136 -3.75 2.64 14.77
N GLU A 137 -3.81 3.37 13.69
CA GLU A 137 -5.02 3.63 12.94
C GLU A 137 -4.84 3.29 11.45
N ARG A 138 -5.94 2.87 10.82
CA ARG A 138 -5.94 2.58 9.37
C ARG A 138 -6.12 3.85 8.55
N ARG A 139 -5.76 3.77 7.25
CA ARG A 139 -5.96 4.84 6.26
C ARG A 139 -5.27 6.17 6.62
N LYS A 140 -4.16 6.12 7.33
CA LYS A 140 -3.41 7.33 7.67
C LYS A 140 -2.33 7.64 6.64
N THR A 141 -2.03 8.92 6.53
CA THR A 141 -1.03 9.45 5.57
C THR A 141 0.32 9.73 6.20
N SER A 142 0.44 9.54 7.52
CA SER A 142 1.67 9.73 8.29
C SER A 142 1.71 8.78 9.48
N CYS A 143 2.89 8.59 10.04
CA CYS A 143 3.08 7.86 11.29
C CYS A 143 3.18 8.81 12.47
N LYS A 144 2.86 8.32 13.66
CA LYS A 144 2.99 9.01 14.94
C LYS A 144 4.38 8.75 15.52
N LEU A 145 5.01 9.76 16.08
CA LEU A 145 6.29 9.61 16.80
C LEU A 145 6.03 9.07 18.22
N CYS A 146 6.79 8.07 18.65
CA CYS A 146 6.63 7.48 19.97
C CYS A 146 6.78 8.52 21.11
N LYS A 147 7.74 9.43 20.99
CA LYS A 147 7.99 10.49 21.98
C LYS A 147 6.78 11.41 22.23
N ASP A 148 6.08 11.78 21.16
CA ASP A 148 4.96 12.73 21.24
C ASP A 148 3.74 12.18 21.98
N GLN A 149 3.59 10.85 21.98
CA GLN A 149 2.44 10.17 22.59
C GLN A 149 2.58 9.96 24.11
N TYR A 150 3.80 10.04 24.67
CA TYR A 150 4.09 9.60 26.02
C TYR A 150 4.82 10.64 26.87
N ASN A 151 4.50 11.93 26.67
CA ASN A 151 4.97 13.05 27.50
C ASN A 151 6.50 13.11 27.69
N GLY A 152 7.24 12.68 26.68
CA GLY A 152 8.71 12.69 26.71
C GLY A 152 9.38 11.43 27.27
N GLU A 153 8.60 10.44 27.73
CA GLU A 153 9.16 9.14 28.13
C GLU A 153 9.83 8.44 26.93
N THR A 154 10.96 7.81 27.17
CA THR A 154 11.67 7.04 26.13
C THR A 154 10.90 5.78 25.81
N LYS A 155 10.24 5.76 24.66
CA LYS A 155 9.55 4.57 24.12
C LYS A 155 9.97 4.33 22.68
N ILE A 156 9.94 3.07 22.27
CA ILE A 156 10.27 2.63 20.92
C ILE A 156 9.07 1.93 20.28
N PRO A 157 8.95 1.94 18.96
CA PRO A 157 7.88 1.20 18.32
C PRO A 157 8.08 -0.31 18.50
N ASN A 158 6.99 -1.02 18.72
CA ASN A 158 7.00 -2.48 18.74
C ASN A 158 7.37 -3.05 17.35
N LYS A 159 7.64 -4.37 17.28
CA LYS A 159 8.04 -5.05 16.03
C LYS A 159 7.04 -4.87 14.88
N LYS A 160 5.75 -4.69 15.19
CA LYS A 160 4.68 -4.50 14.22
C LYS A 160 4.46 -3.04 13.84
N LEU A 161 5.14 -2.09 14.49
CA LEU A 161 4.98 -0.64 14.30
C LEU A 161 3.54 -0.13 14.60
N THR A 162 2.82 -0.83 15.47
CA THR A 162 1.42 -0.53 15.80
C THR A 162 1.22 0.16 17.13
N ALA A 163 2.25 0.19 17.96
CA ALA A 163 2.25 0.85 19.27
C ALA A 163 3.68 1.14 19.72
N CYS A 164 3.82 1.94 20.76
CA CYS A 164 5.10 2.17 21.42
C CYS A 164 5.18 1.34 22.71
N GLU A 165 6.34 0.77 22.94
CA GLU A 165 6.65 -0.03 24.14
C GLU A 165 7.93 0.45 24.80
N LYS A 166 8.12 0.10 26.07
CA LYS A 166 9.37 0.38 26.77
C LYS A 166 10.51 -0.36 26.08
N PRO A 167 11.69 0.30 25.89
CA PRO A 167 12.85 -0.38 25.34
C PRO A 167 13.26 -1.60 26.19
N PRO A 168 13.80 -2.66 25.59
CA PRO A 168 14.30 -3.82 26.33
C PRO A 168 15.64 -3.54 27.06
N TRP A 169 16.17 -2.34 26.94
CA TRP A 169 17.38 -1.85 27.64
C TRP A 169 16.99 -0.76 28.63
N PRO A 170 17.81 -0.52 29.68
CA PRO A 170 17.57 0.56 30.62
C PRO A 170 17.58 1.94 30.00
N THR A 171 16.74 2.82 30.52
CA THR A 171 16.66 4.24 30.14
C THR A 171 16.96 5.09 31.40
N THR A 172 17.11 6.39 31.23
CA THR A 172 17.31 7.32 32.36
C THR A 172 16.19 7.24 33.41
N GLU A 173 14.96 6.91 32.95
CA GLU A 173 13.79 6.77 33.83
C GLU A 173 13.83 5.49 34.69
N ASP A 174 14.67 4.52 34.33
CA ASP A 174 14.87 3.29 35.11
C ASP A 174 15.85 3.47 36.23
N CYS A 175 16.68 4.53 36.18
CA CYS A 175 17.67 4.81 37.23
C CYS A 175 17.04 5.64 38.34
N THR A 176 17.41 5.33 39.62
CA THR A 176 16.90 6.05 40.79
C THR A 176 17.38 7.52 40.76
N PRO A 177 16.50 8.51 40.66
CA PRO A 177 16.90 9.90 40.62
C PRO A 177 17.77 10.29 41.82
N LEU A 178 18.81 11.08 41.56
CA LEU A 178 19.81 11.56 42.55
C LEU A 178 20.79 10.51 43.05
N PHE A 179 20.53 9.21 42.88
CA PHE A 179 21.38 8.14 43.40
C PHE A 179 22.05 7.33 42.31
N GLU A 180 21.51 7.31 41.14
CA GLU A 180 21.99 6.54 40.00
C GLU A 180 21.97 7.35 38.71
N TYR A 181 22.86 7.01 37.78
CA TYR A 181 22.89 7.54 36.44
C TYR A 181 22.96 6.40 35.41
N LEU A 182 22.46 6.62 34.21
CA LEU A 182 22.55 5.66 33.13
C LEU A 182 23.96 5.67 32.53
N ASN A 183 24.63 4.52 32.58
CA ASN A 183 25.86 4.31 31.82
C ASN A 183 25.49 3.81 30.40
N ASP A 184 25.46 4.72 29.47
CA ASP A 184 25.14 4.52 28.07
C ASP A 184 26.36 4.60 27.11
N THR A 185 27.56 4.42 27.68
CA THR A 185 28.84 4.52 26.96
C THR A 185 29.10 3.34 26.02
N ASP A 186 28.48 2.18 26.26
CA ASP A 186 28.61 1.03 25.35
C ASP A 186 27.72 1.21 24.10
N THR A 187 28.26 0.88 22.94
CA THR A 187 27.52 0.88 21.67
C THR A 187 26.40 -0.15 21.64
N ASP A 188 26.52 -1.21 22.43
CA ASP A 188 25.49 -2.22 22.63
C ASP A 188 24.57 -1.83 23.79
N LYS A 189 23.37 -1.35 23.44
CA LYS A 189 22.38 -0.89 24.42
C LYS A 189 21.95 -1.96 25.42
N SER A 190 22.09 -3.25 25.10
CA SER A 190 21.78 -4.33 26.04
C SER A 190 22.73 -4.37 27.26
N LYS A 191 23.87 -3.68 27.19
CA LYS A 191 24.85 -3.53 28.24
C LYS A 191 24.69 -2.24 29.05
N TRP A 192 23.75 -1.40 28.69
CA TRP A 192 23.48 -0.20 29.50
C TRP A 192 22.96 -0.58 30.86
N THR A 193 23.44 0.10 31.89
CA THR A 193 23.09 -0.18 33.29
C THR A 193 23.03 1.10 34.09
N CYS A 194 22.20 1.13 35.11
CA CYS A 194 22.23 2.19 36.10
C CYS A 194 23.41 1.98 37.06
N LEU A 195 24.25 2.99 37.21
CA LEU A 195 25.39 3.01 38.11
C LEU A 195 25.13 3.96 39.28
N VAL A 196 25.53 3.55 40.46
CA VAL A 196 25.39 4.36 41.67
C VAL A 196 26.31 5.57 41.63
N CYS A 197 25.77 6.73 41.95
CA CYS A 197 26.49 7.98 42.01
C CYS A 197 27.53 7.95 43.15
N ASN A 198 28.75 8.32 42.84
CA ASN A 198 29.77 8.50 43.88
C ASN A 198 29.40 9.67 44.80
N ARG A 199 29.74 9.57 46.10
CA ARG A 199 29.50 10.65 47.04
C ARG A 199 30.10 11.97 46.54
N GLY A 200 29.26 13.02 46.39
CA GLY A 200 29.63 14.33 45.91
C GLY A 200 29.54 14.56 44.39
N ALA A 201 29.10 13.57 43.60
CA ALA A 201 28.83 13.76 42.19
C ALA A 201 27.38 14.23 41.95
N ASP A 202 27.18 15.11 41.01
CA ASP A 202 25.82 15.48 40.52
C ASP A 202 25.41 14.54 39.38
N CYS A 203 24.43 13.68 39.64
CA CYS A 203 23.91 12.73 38.68
C CYS A 203 22.66 13.18 37.96
N ARG A 204 22.25 14.43 38.07
CA ARG A 204 21.03 14.98 37.42
C ARG A 204 21.19 15.17 35.92
N SER A 205 22.40 15.22 35.39
CA SER A 205 22.69 15.50 33.99
C SER A 205 22.95 14.27 33.11
N GLY A 206 22.74 13.05 33.64
CA GLY A 206 22.90 11.82 32.84
C GLY A 206 24.35 11.37 32.62
N ALA A 207 25.33 12.16 33.00
CA ALA A 207 26.73 11.77 33.07
C ALA A 207 27.26 12.20 34.43
N ALA A 208 27.99 11.33 35.14
CA ALA A 208 28.66 11.68 36.38
C ALA A 208 29.79 12.69 36.08
N GLU A 209 29.50 13.96 36.04
CA GLU A 209 30.52 14.99 36.06
C GLU A 209 31.06 15.06 37.47
N LEU A 210 32.32 14.62 37.63
CA LEU A 210 33.10 14.90 38.80
C LEU A 210 33.21 16.41 38.96
N SER A 211 32.34 17.03 39.77
CA SER A 211 32.55 18.39 40.20
C SER A 211 33.95 18.40 40.85
N THR A 212 34.90 19.11 40.21
CA THR A 212 36.19 19.39 40.77
C THR A 212 35.97 19.98 42.17
N LEU A 213 36.24 19.15 43.20
CA LEU A 213 36.37 19.62 44.57
C LEU A 213 37.41 20.72 44.55
N LYS A 214 36.96 22.01 44.61
CA LYS A 214 37.82 23.09 45.06
C LYS A 214 38.05 22.87 46.52
N SER A 215 39.29 22.53 46.82
CA SER A 215 39.87 22.56 48.16
C SER A 215 39.75 23.92 48.84
#